data_4e81c255e5a79d9070f0c12db6d3ea50
#
_entry.id   4e81c255e5a79d9070f0c12db6d3ea50
#
_cell.length_a   1.000
_cell.length_b   1.000
_cell.length_c   1.000
_cell.angle_alpha   90.00
_cell.angle_beta   90.00
_cell.angle_gamma   90.00
#
_symmetry.space_group_name_H-M   'P 1'
#
loop_
_entity.id
_entity.type
_entity.pdbx_description
1 polymer ?
#
loop_
_entity_poly.entity_id
_entity_poly.type
_entity_poly.pdbx_seq_one_letter_code
_entity_poly.pdbx_strand_id
1 'polypeptide(L)'
;SDEIVRSGRSEPDFDHKAGLAELVRRGGPRHVYLAGAYWKDFDYASGFKALSAMGDPEYIYRAGWYWKEFNRTAGLERLIELKNPRYIFYAGLDWKGFDYGRAFQALVSLGDVEYIFYAGAHWKEFDYEAGFDELIKTDRMEYVYKAGCLWRRFDFLRAWKRMEYFVDDGEEWRGRAFDHERWRNALRLIWDELWEREGARS
;
A
#
# COMPACT_ATOMS: atom_id res chain seq x y z
N SER A 1 -7.86 29.96 -10.06
CA SER A 1 -7.21 28.69 -10.51
C SER A 1 -8.21 27.77 -11.23
N ASP A 2 -9.44 27.61 -10.74
CA ASP A 2 -10.47 26.80 -11.43
C ASP A 2 -10.83 27.36 -12.81
N GLU A 3 -10.81 28.69 -13.00
CA GLU A 3 -11.01 29.34 -14.29
C GLU A 3 -9.93 28.92 -15.29
N ILE A 4 -8.65 28.97 -14.91
CA ILE A 4 -7.53 28.54 -15.76
C ILE A 4 -7.68 27.08 -16.19
N VAL A 5 -8.05 26.19 -15.28
CA VAL A 5 -8.33 24.77 -15.59
C VAL A 5 -9.46 24.65 -16.60
N ARG A 6 -10.52 25.45 -16.45
CA ARG A 6 -11.66 25.47 -17.36
C ARG A 6 -11.30 25.99 -18.75
N SER A 7 -10.57 27.13 -18.82
CA SER A 7 -10.13 27.72 -20.10
C SER A 7 -9.25 26.73 -20.87
N GLY A 8 -8.28 26.10 -20.23
CA GLY A 8 -7.41 25.10 -20.89
C GLY A 8 -8.15 23.85 -21.39
N ARG A 9 -9.34 23.58 -20.86
CA ARG A 9 -10.19 22.49 -21.35
C ARG A 9 -11.04 22.88 -22.55
N SER A 10 -11.51 24.14 -22.63
CA SER A 10 -12.57 24.56 -23.55
C SER A 10 -12.11 25.53 -24.64
N GLU A 11 -11.04 26.26 -24.43
CA GLU A 11 -10.57 27.30 -25.38
C GLU A 11 -9.54 26.70 -26.35
N PRO A 12 -9.77 26.76 -27.66
CA PRO A 12 -8.87 26.13 -28.64
C PRO A 12 -7.49 26.76 -28.72
N ASP A 13 -7.38 28.06 -28.43
CA ASP A 13 -6.12 28.83 -28.51
C ASP A 13 -5.49 29.07 -27.13
N PHE A 14 -5.87 28.26 -26.12
CA PHE A 14 -5.33 28.40 -24.77
C PHE A 14 -3.84 28.04 -24.72
N ASP A 15 -3.03 28.93 -24.17
CA ASP A 15 -1.61 28.65 -23.91
C ASP A 15 -1.47 27.75 -22.67
N HIS A 16 -1.44 26.42 -22.90
CA HIS A 16 -1.32 25.42 -21.84
C HIS A 16 -0.02 25.54 -21.03
N LYS A 17 1.07 26.01 -21.66
CA LYS A 17 2.34 26.21 -20.95
C LYS A 17 2.26 27.39 -19.99
N ALA A 18 1.75 28.53 -20.44
CA ALA A 18 1.54 29.69 -19.58
C ALA A 18 0.49 29.39 -18.49
N GLY A 19 -0.59 28.68 -18.84
CA GLY A 19 -1.61 28.22 -17.91
C GLY A 19 -1.04 27.33 -16.81
N LEU A 20 -0.20 26.33 -17.14
CA LEU A 20 0.45 25.49 -16.16
C LEU A 20 1.39 26.30 -15.24
N ALA A 21 2.17 27.20 -15.77
CA ALA A 21 3.05 28.06 -14.97
C ALA A 21 2.24 28.89 -13.94
N GLU A 22 1.07 29.40 -14.36
CA GLU A 22 0.19 30.16 -13.48
C GLU A 22 -0.49 29.27 -12.42
N LEU A 23 -0.89 28.03 -12.76
CA LEU A 23 -1.41 27.06 -11.79
C LEU A 23 -0.34 26.68 -10.75
N VAL A 24 0.91 26.56 -11.15
CA VAL A 24 2.04 26.31 -10.23
C VAL A 24 2.24 27.50 -9.29
N ARG A 25 2.10 28.71 -9.78
CA ARG A 25 2.31 29.96 -9.01
C ARG A 25 1.17 30.27 -8.03
N ARG A 26 -0.08 30.11 -8.44
CA ARG A 26 -1.27 30.53 -7.66
C ARG A 26 -2.16 29.39 -7.23
N GLY A 27 -2.05 28.25 -7.88
CA GLY A 27 -2.88 27.09 -7.62
C GLY A 27 -2.32 26.23 -6.51
N GLY A 28 -2.86 25.07 -6.40
CA GLY A 28 -2.34 24.00 -5.55
C GLY A 28 -2.25 22.71 -6.35
N PRO A 29 -1.81 21.63 -5.73
CA PRO A 29 -1.61 20.35 -6.39
C PRO A 29 -2.89 19.84 -7.07
N ARG A 30 -4.06 20.12 -6.49
CA ARG A 30 -5.36 19.80 -7.09
C ARG A 30 -5.53 20.41 -8.50
N HIS A 31 -5.14 21.67 -8.68
CA HIS A 31 -5.35 22.33 -9.97
C HIS A 31 -4.37 21.83 -11.04
N VAL A 32 -3.13 21.57 -10.68
CA VAL A 32 -2.13 20.93 -11.58
C VAL A 32 -2.62 19.53 -11.97
N TYR A 33 -3.12 18.74 -11.01
CA TYR A 33 -3.70 17.43 -11.28
C TYR A 33 -4.88 17.52 -12.25
N LEU A 34 -5.83 18.46 -12.05
CA LEU A 34 -7.00 18.64 -12.91
C LEU A 34 -6.59 19.09 -14.33
N ALA A 35 -5.57 19.92 -14.45
CA ALA A 35 -5.03 20.28 -15.76
C ALA A 35 -4.56 19.03 -16.52
N GLY A 36 -3.77 18.16 -15.91
CA GLY A 36 -3.32 16.90 -16.52
C GLY A 36 -4.42 15.90 -16.80
N ALA A 37 -5.52 15.95 -16.05
CA ALA A 37 -6.68 15.08 -16.28
C ALA A 37 -7.58 15.55 -17.44
N TYR A 38 -7.60 16.86 -17.71
CA TYR A 38 -8.62 17.44 -18.62
C TYR A 38 -8.05 18.19 -19.83
N TRP A 39 -6.81 18.66 -19.79
CA TRP A 39 -6.23 19.39 -20.91
C TRP A 39 -5.76 18.44 -22.01
N LYS A 40 -6.04 18.81 -23.25
CA LYS A 40 -5.69 18.00 -24.41
C LYS A 40 -4.18 17.93 -24.63
N ASP A 41 -3.50 19.09 -24.52
CA ASP A 41 -2.08 19.27 -24.79
C ASP A 41 -1.32 19.58 -23.49
N PHE A 42 -1.49 18.71 -22.47
CA PHE A 42 -0.84 18.88 -21.18
C PHE A 42 0.60 18.33 -21.22
N ASP A 43 1.53 19.13 -20.72
CA ASP A 43 2.92 18.68 -20.50
C ASP A 43 2.99 17.86 -19.19
N TYR A 44 2.85 16.54 -19.31
CA TYR A 44 2.86 15.60 -18.18
C TYR A 44 4.17 15.62 -17.39
N ALA A 45 5.33 15.84 -18.08
CA ALA A 45 6.63 15.90 -17.42
C ALA A 45 6.73 17.14 -16.52
N SER A 46 6.36 18.31 -17.03
CA SER A 46 6.32 19.56 -16.26
C SER A 46 5.27 19.50 -15.16
N GLY A 47 4.11 18.92 -15.43
CA GLY A 47 3.04 18.72 -14.45
C GLY A 47 3.49 17.82 -13.29
N PHE A 48 4.14 16.69 -13.57
CA PHE A 48 4.69 15.81 -12.54
C PHE A 48 5.79 16.49 -11.71
N LYS A 49 6.69 17.23 -12.36
CA LYS A 49 7.71 18.01 -11.66
C LYS A 49 7.07 19.00 -10.68
N ALA A 50 5.99 19.67 -11.11
CA ALA A 50 5.26 20.61 -10.26
C ALA A 50 4.58 19.91 -9.07
N LEU A 51 3.84 18.80 -9.29
CA LEU A 51 3.23 18.02 -8.22
C LEU A 51 4.26 17.51 -7.23
N SER A 52 5.41 17.02 -7.73
CA SER A 52 6.50 16.52 -6.89
C SER A 52 7.08 17.63 -6.01
N ALA A 53 7.25 18.84 -6.53
CA ALA A 53 7.73 19.99 -5.79
C ALA A 53 6.72 20.46 -4.72
N MET A 54 5.41 20.35 -5.00
CA MET A 54 4.34 20.68 -4.05
C MET A 54 4.24 19.67 -2.91
N GLY A 55 4.68 18.42 -3.11
CA GLY A 55 4.84 17.42 -2.07
C GLY A 55 3.53 16.85 -1.51
N ASP A 56 2.43 16.92 -2.26
CA ASP A 56 1.15 16.32 -1.85
C ASP A 56 1.02 14.89 -2.40
N PRO A 57 1.09 13.85 -1.55
CA PRO A 57 1.10 12.46 -1.98
C PRO A 57 -0.22 12.03 -2.62
N GLU A 58 -1.35 12.63 -2.23
CA GLU A 58 -2.66 12.31 -2.81
C GLU A 58 -2.69 12.63 -4.30
N TYR A 59 -2.20 13.82 -4.71
CA TYR A 59 -2.27 14.22 -6.12
C TYR A 59 -1.20 13.55 -6.98
N ILE A 60 -0.08 13.12 -6.39
CA ILE A 60 0.89 12.24 -7.06
C ILE A 60 0.25 10.86 -7.34
N TYR A 61 -0.39 10.27 -6.35
CA TYR A 61 -1.12 9.02 -6.51
C TYR A 61 -2.23 9.14 -7.55
N ARG A 62 -3.07 10.17 -7.48
CA ARG A 62 -4.16 10.42 -8.43
C ARG A 62 -3.66 10.64 -9.86
N ALA A 63 -2.52 11.33 -10.04
CA ALA A 63 -1.90 11.51 -11.34
C ALA A 63 -1.46 10.16 -11.94
N GLY A 64 -0.86 9.28 -11.17
CA GLY A 64 -0.47 7.93 -11.60
C GLY A 64 -1.65 7.03 -11.99
N TRP A 65 -2.82 7.29 -11.43
CA TRP A 65 -4.06 6.57 -11.77
C TRP A 65 -4.76 7.13 -13.00
N TYR A 66 -4.88 8.48 -13.10
CA TYR A 66 -5.77 9.12 -14.09
C TYR A 66 -5.05 9.76 -15.28
N TRP A 67 -3.78 10.16 -15.14
CA TRP A 67 -3.09 10.81 -16.24
C TRP A 67 -2.77 9.81 -17.35
N LYS A 68 -2.94 10.27 -18.59
CA LYS A 68 -2.66 9.48 -19.79
C LYS A 68 -1.19 9.07 -19.87
N GLU A 69 -0.31 9.99 -19.52
CA GLU A 69 1.13 9.76 -19.48
C GLU A 69 1.65 10.11 -18.08
N PHE A 70 2.17 9.11 -17.38
CA PHE A 70 2.72 9.27 -16.03
C PHE A 70 3.85 8.27 -15.79
N ASN A 71 4.99 8.77 -15.37
CA ASN A 71 6.11 7.93 -14.95
C ASN A 71 5.83 7.35 -13.55
N ARG A 72 5.28 6.13 -13.52
CA ARG A 72 4.89 5.46 -12.26
C ARG A 72 6.07 5.10 -11.39
N THR A 73 7.23 4.79 -11.98
CA THR A 73 8.47 4.56 -11.23
C THR A 73 8.89 5.82 -10.49
N ALA A 74 8.97 6.95 -11.17
CA ALA A 74 9.28 8.22 -10.52
C ALA A 74 8.20 8.64 -9.51
N GLY A 75 6.94 8.34 -9.80
CA GLY A 75 5.81 8.57 -8.88
C GLY A 75 5.95 7.76 -7.60
N LEU A 76 6.29 6.47 -7.69
CA LEU A 76 6.50 5.60 -6.53
C LEU A 76 7.69 6.11 -5.69
N GLU A 77 8.84 6.42 -6.31
CA GLU A 77 9.97 6.96 -5.56
C GLU A 77 9.59 8.25 -4.84
N ARG A 78 8.78 9.11 -5.46
CA ARG A 78 8.33 10.34 -4.79
C ARG A 78 7.39 10.05 -3.62
N LEU A 79 6.48 9.09 -3.71
CA LEU A 79 5.64 8.67 -2.58
C LEU A 79 6.49 8.10 -1.44
N ILE A 80 7.55 7.36 -1.76
CA ILE A 80 8.51 6.82 -0.77
C ILE A 80 9.26 7.96 -0.07
N GLU A 81 9.78 8.93 -0.82
CA GLU A 81 10.44 10.12 -0.26
C GLU A 81 9.53 10.93 0.68
N LEU A 82 8.24 11.01 0.34
CA LEU A 82 7.22 11.67 1.17
C LEU A 82 6.81 10.84 2.40
N LYS A 83 7.35 9.62 2.53
CA LYS A 83 7.12 8.71 3.67
C LYS A 83 5.64 8.49 3.96
N ASN A 84 4.84 8.28 2.91
CA ASN A 84 3.41 8.11 3.05
C ASN A 84 2.98 6.68 2.68
N PRO A 85 2.90 5.74 3.65
CA PRO A 85 2.59 4.33 3.40
C PRO A 85 1.19 4.13 2.79
N ARG A 86 0.25 4.99 3.14
CA ARG A 86 -1.12 4.94 2.62
C ARG A 86 -1.17 5.05 1.10
N TYR A 87 -0.49 6.06 0.53
CA TYR A 87 -0.53 6.26 -0.92
C TYR A 87 0.42 5.33 -1.68
N ILE A 88 1.48 4.79 -1.03
CA ILE A 88 2.25 3.66 -1.56
C ILE A 88 1.33 2.45 -1.70
N PHE A 89 0.53 2.13 -0.68
CA PHE A 89 -0.41 1.03 -0.71
C PHE A 89 -1.49 1.20 -1.79
N TYR A 90 -2.11 2.38 -1.89
CA TYR A 90 -3.13 2.66 -2.92
C TYR A 90 -2.56 2.61 -4.34
N ALA A 91 -1.33 3.08 -4.54
CA ALA A 91 -0.66 2.94 -5.84
C ALA A 91 -0.53 1.47 -6.26
N GLY A 92 -0.27 0.55 -5.33
CA GLY A 92 -0.25 -0.90 -5.58
C GLY A 92 -1.61 -1.50 -5.94
N LEU A 93 -2.71 -0.87 -5.54
CA LEU A 93 -4.04 -1.31 -5.94
C LEU A 93 -4.40 -0.87 -7.36
N ASP A 94 -4.03 0.37 -7.74
CA ASP A 94 -4.63 1.06 -8.87
C ASP A 94 -3.67 1.28 -10.04
N TRP A 95 -2.34 1.35 -9.79
CA TRP A 95 -1.39 1.63 -10.85
C TRP A 95 -1.06 0.39 -11.69
N LYS A 96 -1.04 0.54 -13.01
CA LYS A 96 -0.58 -0.49 -13.92
C LYS A 96 0.95 -0.57 -13.91
N GLY A 97 1.51 -1.78 -13.91
CA GLY A 97 2.97 -1.98 -13.92
C GLY A 97 3.64 -1.46 -12.65
N PHE A 98 2.97 -1.61 -11.51
CA PHE A 98 3.47 -1.20 -10.20
C PHE A 98 4.59 -2.13 -9.73
N ASP A 99 5.65 -1.55 -9.18
CA ASP A 99 6.76 -2.30 -8.58
C ASP A 99 6.44 -2.67 -7.13
N TYR A 100 5.81 -3.85 -6.96
CA TYR A 100 5.42 -4.37 -5.65
C TYR A 100 6.63 -4.65 -4.75
N GLY A 101 7.74 -5.12 -5.31
CA GLY A 101 8.95 -5.41 -4.55
C GLY A 101 9.54 -4.13 -3.94
N ARG A 102 9.71 -3.10 -4.75
CA ARG A 102 10.20 -1.79 -4.30
C ARG A 102 9.28 -1.14 -3.27
N ALA A 103 7.98 -1.22 -3.50
CA ALA A 103 6.98 -0.67 -2.59
C ALA A 103 6.94 -1.41 -1.25
N PHE A 104 7.05 -2.74 -1.26
CA PHE A 104 7.13 -3.55 -0.04
C PHE A 104 8.36 -3.17 0.80
N GLN A 105 9.54 -3.07 0.18
CA GLN A 105 10.75 -2.62 0.86
C GLN A 105 10.59 -1.24 1.50
N ALA A 106 9.86 -0.34 0.83
CA ALA A 106 9.57 0.98 1.38
C ALA A 106 8.64 0.89 2.61
N LEU A 107 7.56 0.08 2.57
CA LEU A 107 6.67 -0.13 3.72
C LEU A 107 7.43 -0.72 4.92
N VAL A 108 8.32 -1.69 4.68
CA VAL A 108 9.21 -2.26 5.71
C VAL A 108 10.12 -1.18 6.31
N SER A 109 10.75 -0.37 5.46
CA SER A 109 11.64 0.70 5.91
C SER A 109 10.93 1.80 6.72
N LEU A 110 9.63 2.01 6.45
CA LEU A 110 8.78 2.93 7.20
C LEU A 110 8.29 2.32 8.52
N GLY A 111 8.44 1.00 8.71
CA GLY A 111 7.97 0.29 9.90
C GLY A 111 6.45 0.24 10.03
N ASP A 112 5.72 0.39 8.93
CA ASP A 112 4.26 0.46 8.96
C ASP A 112 3.62 -0.92 8.76
N VAL A 113 3.46 -1.62 9.88
CA VAL A 113 2.90 -2.98 9.96
C VAL A 113 1.48 -3.07 9.41
N GLU A 114 0.69 -2.02 9.59
CA GLU A 114 -0.68 -1.98 9.10
C GLU A 114 -0.73 -2.04 7.57
N TYR A 115 0.10 -1.23 6.90
CA TYR A 115 0.13 -1.25 5.43
C TYR A 115 0.87 -2.45 4.86
N ILE A 116 1.81 -3.07 5.59
CA ILE A 116 2.35 -4.40 5.23
C ILE A 116 1.23 -5.44 5.26
N PHE A 117 0.41 -5.46 6.30
CA PHE A 117 -0.75 -6.35 6.39
C PHE A 117 -1.74 -6.12 5.25
N TYR A 118 -2.13 -4.86 4.96
CA TYR A 118 -3.05 -4.55 3.87
C TYR A 118 -2.47 -4.91 2.49
N ALA A 119 -1.17 -4.72 2.28
CA ALA A 119 -0.50 -5.13 1.05
C ALA A 119 -0.64 -6.63 0.80
N GLY A 120 -0.38 -7.48 1.81
CA GLY A 120 -0.55 -8.93 1.72
C GLY A 120 -2.00 -9.36 1.51
N ALA A 121 -2.98 -8.58 2.02
CA ALA A 121 -4.39 -8.87 1.85
C ALA A 121 -4.93 -8.50 0.46
N HIS A 122 -4.37 -7.45 -0.18
CA HIS A 122 -5.02 -6.82 -1.34
C HIS A 122 -4.16 -6.68 -2.58
N TRP A 123 -2.83 -6.65 -2.47
CA TRP A 123 -1.98 -6.52 -3.65
C TRP A 123 -2.02 -7.79 -4.51
N LYS A 124 -1.79 -7.63 -5.81
CA LYS A 124 -1.76 -8.74 -6.78
C LYS A 124 -0.54 -9.62 -6.57
N GLU A 125 0.60 -9.00 -6.26
CA GLU A 125 1.88 -9.65 -6.00
C GLU A 125 2.36 -9.21 -4.62
N PHE A 126 2.69 -10.20 -3.77
CA PHE A 126 3.16 -9.96 -2.42
C PHE A 126 4.04 -11.12 -1.97
N ASP A 127 5.17 -10.80 -1.38
CA ASP A 127 6.04 -11.78 -0.71
C ASP A 127 5.48 -12.09 0.68
N TYR A 128 4.69 -13.18 0.76
CA TYR A 128 4.02 -13.58 2.00
C TYR A 128 5.00 -14.03 3.08
N GLU A 129 6.16 -14.60 2.70
CA GLU A 129 7.16 -15.02 3.67
C GLU A 129 7.84 -13.82 4.29
N ALA A 130 8.37 -12.92 3.47
CA ALA A 130 8.98 -11.69 3.95
C ALA A 130 7.97 -10.80 4.71
N GLY A 131 6.73 -10.70 4.23
CA GLY A 131 5.67 -9.98 4.93
C GLY A 131 5.35 -10.56 6.29
N PHE A 132 5.27 -11.89 6.39
CA PHE A 132 5.06 -12.57 7.66
C PHE A 132 6.22 -12.32 8.64
N ASP A 133 7.46 -12.38 8.16
CA ASP A 133 8.64 -12.09 8.97
C ASP A 133 8.61 -10.66 9.56
N GLU A 134 8.09 -9.69 8.82
CA GLU A 134 7.91 -8.33 9.34
C GLU A 134 6.79 -8.25 10.39
N LEU A 135 5.66 -8.95 10.18
CA LEU A 135 4.58 -8.95 11.16
C LEU A 135 4.99 -9.55 12.51
N ILE A 136 5.71 -10.68 12.50
CA ILE A 136 6.09 -11.37 13.73
C ILE A 136 7.22 -10.69 14.52
N LYS A 137 7.95 -9.74 13.92
CA LYS A 137 8.93 -8.91 14.62
C LYS A 137 8.29 -7.89 15.56
N THR A 138 7.04 -7.60 15.36
CA THR A 138 6.31 -6.61 16.13
C THR A 138 5.51 -7.25 17.26
N ASP A 139 5.12 -6.46 18.25
CA ASP A 139 4.22 -6.89 19.32
C ASP A 139 2.75 -6.73 18.95
N ARG A 140 2.46 -6.34 17.69
CA ARG A 140 1.10 -6.12 17.19
C ARG A 140 0.49 -7.41 16.67
N MET A 141 0.22 -8.34 17.57
CA MET A 141 -0.29 -9.69 17.26
C MET A 141 -1.66 -9.68 16.56
N GLU A 142 -2.41 -8.59 16.68
CA GLU A 142 -3.66 -8.42 15.94
C GLU A 142 -3.48 -8.47 14.41
N TYR A 143 -2.33 -8.01 13.88
CA TYR A 143 -2.06 -8.12 12.44
C TYR A 143 -1.61 -9.52 12.03
N VAL A 144 -0.90 -10.24 12.90
CA VAL A 144 -0.58 -11.66 12.69
C VAL A 144 -1.87 -12.47 12.60
N TYR A 145 -2.80 -12.26 13.55
CA TYR A 145 -4.11 -12.90 13.52
C TYR A 145 -4.92 -12.58 12.26
N LYS A 146 -5.03 -11.29 11.91
CA LYS A 146 -5.76 -10.82 10.72
C LYS A 146 -5.14 -11.36 9.42
N ALA A 147 -3.81 -11.44 9.34
CA ALA A 147 -3.11 -12.02 8.20
C ALA A 147 -3.46 -13.50 8.02
N GLY A 148 -3.51 -14.28 9.10
CA GLY A 148 -3.99 -15.66 9.07
C GLY A 148 -5.42 -15.80 8.57
N CYS A 149 -6.27 -14.79 8.80
CA CYS A 149 -7.64 -14.78 8.28
C CYS A 149 -7.71 -14.44 6.78
N LEU A 150 -6.85 -13.53 6.28
CA LEU A 150 -7.05 -12.87 4.98
C LEU A 150 -5.98 -13.17 3.93
N TRP A 151 -4.75 -13.45 4.34
CA TRP A 151 -3.66 -13.66 3.39
C TRP A 151 -3.83 -14.98 2.62
N ARG A 152 -3.45 -14.99 1.36
CA ARG A 152 -3.54 -16.20 0.50
C ARG A 152 -2.61 -17.31 0.96
N ARG A 153 -1.43 -16.96 1.46
CA ARG A 153 -0.43 -17.87 2.05
C ARG A 153 -0.08 -17.37 3.44
N PHE A 154 -0.05 -18.27 4.42
CA PHE A 154 0.22 -17.89 5.81
C PHE A 154 0.80 -19.09 6.57
N ASP A 155 1.86 -18.87 7.33
CA ASP A 155 2.49 -19.88 8.18
C ASP A 155 1.81 -19.90 9.58
N PHE A 156 0.77 -20.71 9.68
CA PHE A 156 0.00 -20.86 10.92
C PHE A 156 0.83 -21.44 12.06
N LEU A 157 1.81 -22.35 11.77
CA LEU A 157 2.62 -22.95 12.82
C LEU A 157 3.58 -21.95 13.44
N ARG A 158 4.28 -21.15 12.63
CA ARG A 158 5.15 -20.08 13.15
C ARG A 158 4.34 -18.99 13.87
N ALA A 159 3.17 -18.64 13.31
CA ALA A 159 2.28 -17.67 13.94
C ALA A 159 1.81 -18.18 15.30
N TRP A 160 1.36 -19.44 15.40
CA TRP A 160 0.94 -20.04 16.65
C TRP A 160 2.06 -20.01 17.71
N LYS A 161 3.25 -20.46 17.36
CA LYS A 161 4.40 -20.44 18.28
C LYS A 161 4.73 -19.03 18.77
N ARG A 162 4.65 -18.03 17.89
CA ARG A 162 4.89 -16.63 18.26
C ARG A 162 3.80 -16.10 19.17
N MET A 163 2.55 -16.41 18.86
CA MET A 163 1.40 -16.01 19.65
C MET A 163 1.35 -16.70 21.03
N GLU A 164 1.78 -17.94 21.15
CA GLU A 164 1.88 -18.69 22.39
C GLU A 164 2.84 -18.03 23.40
N TYR A 165 3.91 -17.40 22.91
CA TYR A 165 4.85 -16.66 23.74
C TYR A 165 4.23 -15.42 24.43
N PHE A 166 3.19 -14.82 23.85
CA PHE A 166 2.49 -13.65 24.40
C PHE A 166 1.28 -14.03 25.29
N VAL A 167 1.22 -15.26 25.79
CA VAL A 167 0.07 -15.80 26.54
C VAL A 167 -0.18 -15.15 27.89
N ASP A 168 0.83 -14.61 28.52
CA ASP A 168 0.73 -14.19 29.92
C ASP A 168 -0.01 -12.86 30.13
N ASP A 169 -0.27 -12.08 29.07
CA ASP A 169 -0.85 -10.76 29.20
C ASP A 169 -2.39 -10.68 29.05
N GLY A 170 -3.08 -11.80 28.99
CA GLY A 170 -4.56 -11.84 29.07
C GLY A 170 -5.29 -11.24 27.87
N GLU A 171 -4.68 -11.18 26.70
CA GLU A 171 -5.24 -10.50 25.55
C GLU A 171 -6.39 -11.25 24.85
N GLU A 172 -7.47 -10.50 24.55
CA GLU A 172 -8.70 -10.97 23.89
C GLU A 172 -8.50 -11.63 22.50
N TRP A 173 -7.36 -11.44 21.84
CA TRP A 173 -7.12 -11.94 20.48
C TRP A 173 -7.05 -13.47 20.38
N ARG A 174 -6.71 -14.16 21.47
CA ARG A 174 -6.70 -15.62 21.52
C ARG A 174 -8.08 -16.24 21.34
N GLY A 175 -9.07 -15.70 22.01
CA GLY A 175 -10.45 -16.11 21.80
C GLY A 175 -10.86 -15.98 20.34
N ARG A 176 -10.49 -14.88 19.68
CA ARG A 176 -10.79 -14.64 18.27
C ARG A 176 -10.08 -15.59 17.30
N ALA A 177 -8.85 -16.02 17.61
CA ALA A 177 -8.13 -16.98 16.78
C ALA A 177 -8.82 -18.35 16.75
N PHE A 178 -9.39 -18.78 17.86
CA PHE A 178 -10.13 -20.03 17.92
C PHE A 178 -11.52 -19.95 17.30
N ASP A 179 -12.10 -18.77 17.22
CA ASP A 179 -13.43 -18.58 16.65
C ASP A 179 -13.41 -18.53 15.12
N HIS A 180 -12.30 -18.13 14.49
CA HIS A 180 -12.20 -18.06 13.04
C HIS A 180 -11.96 -19.45 12.43
N GLU A 181 -12.81 -19.86 11.49
CA GLU A 181 -12.80 -21.21 10.89
C GLU A 181 -11.42 -21.59 10.32
N ARG A 182 -10.78 -20.68 9.62
CA ARG A 182 -9.46 -20.91 8.99
C ARG A 182 -8.38 -21.21 10.03
N TRP A 183 -8.38 -20.49 11.15
CA TRP A 183 -7.47 -20.73 12.26
C TRP A 183 -7.80 -22.05 12.96
N ARG A 184 -9.06 -22.36 13.24
CA ARG A 184 -9.47 -23.64 13.84
C ARG A 184 -9.01 -24.83 13.02
N ASN A 185 -9.19 -24.77 11.69
CA ASN A 185 -8.77 -25.85 10.80
C ASN A 185 -7.26 -26.02 10.77
N ALA A 186 -6.50 -24.91 10.70
CA ALA A 186 -5.04 -24.95 10.72
C ALA A 186 -4.51 -25.49 12.06
N LEU A 187 -5.04 -25.04 13.19
CA LEU A 187 -4.63 -25.49 14.51
C LEU A 187 -4.92 -26.98 14.71
N ARG A 188 -6.06 -27.50 14.22
CA ARG A 188 -6.35 -28.94 14.29
C ARG A 188 -5.28 -29.75 13.55
N LEU A 189 -4.90 -29.36 12.34
CA LEU A 189 -3.84 -30.05 11.60
C LEU A 189 -2.48 -29.98 12.30
N ILE A 190 -2.15 -28.84 12.90
CA ILE A 190 -0.92 -28.67 13.67
C ILE A 190 -0.90 -29.61 14.90
N TRP A 191 -2.03 -29.73 15.61
CA TRP A 191 -2.15 -30.65 16.76
C TRP A 191 -2.02 -32.10 16.33
N ASP A 192 -2.67 -32.50 15.24
CA ASP A 192 -2.60 -33.87 14.71
C ASP A 192 -1.13 -34.22 14.35
N GLU A 193 -0.42 -33.33 13.63
CA GLU A 193 1.01 -33.54 13.31
C GLU A 193 1.94 -33.60 14.53
N LEU A 194 1.69 -32.76 15.55
CA LEU A 194 2.49 -32.77 16.78
C LEU A 194 2.26 -34.06 17.57
N TRP A 195 1.01 -34.50 17.67
CA TRP A 195 0.63 -35.72 18.39
C TRP A 195 1.24 -36.97 17.75
N GLU A 196 1.22 -37.07 16.40
CA GLU A 196 1.84 -38.17 15.68
C GLU A 196 3.36 -38.21 15.91
N ARG A 197 4.04 -37.07 15.97
CA ARG A 197 5.49 -36.99 16.24
C ARG A 197 5.85 -37.36 17.67
N GLU A 198 5.04 -37.06 18.64
CA GLU A 198 5.27 -37.45 20.03
C GLU A 198 4.96 -38.92 20.27
N GLY A 199 3.88 -39.45 19.67
CA GLY A 199 3.53 -40.86 19.71
C GLY A 199 4.52 -41.78 19.00
N ALA A 200 5.28 -41.28 18.04
CA ALA A 200 6.36 -42.01 17.34
C ALA A 200 7.68 -42.04 18.13
N ARG A 201 7.79 -41.30 19.26
CA ARG A 201 8.99 -41.23 20.14
C ARG A 201 8.82 -42.06 21.43
N SER A 202 7.66 -42.62 21.64
CA SER A 202 7.31 -43.52 22.75
C SER A 202 7.34 -44.99 22.29
#